data_b55f265999544b0931a2d1b6df09e9b5
#
_entry.id   b55f265999544b0931a2d1b6df09e9b5
#
_cell.length_a   1.000
_cell.length_b   1.000
_cell.length_c   1.000
_cell.angle_alpha   90.00
_cell.angle_beta   90.00
_cell.angle_gamma   90.00
#
_symmetry.space_group_name_H-M   'P 1'
#
loop_
_entity.id
_entity.type
_entity.pdbx_description
1 polymer ?
#
loop_
_entity_poly.entity_id
_entity_poly.type
_entity_poly.pdbx_seq_one_letter_code
_entity_poly.pdbx_strand_id
1 'polypeptide(L)'
;MMKRYNIYKKVLGLALAVLTFAACTDTWDDHYDRKGEGKNDASLWQAISQNSNLSNFAKVIQACGYDKALNSSQVFTVFAPTNDHFSAQEADELIAAYNAEKGKVNEDDNTVIKEFIQNHIALYNYSISESSSDSLVLMNGKKTLLSASSFCNSPILSTNGLYNNGVLFTIQGKAHYFPTVFEYLRKDADLDSLANFFYNSRFYRKEFIPGRSVPGGLVDGKTVYLDSVFAQQNDLWDMLWAYTNEEDSTYWMVAPTNKEWKKLIEEYEPYFNYDNLTQFRDSLSYTMPRIAIVGGTTFSRTLNTDVHLTDSAMSTDAVENYLSRQWSWGSNNLHYYQYGGKSATNTQKPFSATGVFSGTNNVECSNGLVMKSDDWKINKLNTFYQWRIYEAEEANNIKEVSKKENTTTKEMEPTIAAVSREVQNNNRFYGKVWSNEFVEFRQIQATQNHSVTFNLRSVLSNIGYDIYLVTAPALANDSNATEEERLPTKLTCSINYHNQDGETETQILQSGVETNPNVVDYILLAEDFKFPTATYGLTESEALVTLDVTTKVSAPEIRSKKFTRTMRIDCIMLVPHGIANVNEERFEIAPHGDGDIFQWLKY
;
A
#
# COMPACT_ATOMS: atom_id res chain seq x y z
N MET A 1 4.21 17.42 -13.85
CA MET A 1 3.35 18.10 -12.86
C MET A 1 3.55 17.61 -11.42
N MET A 2 3.93 16.37 -11.18
CA MET A 2 4.17 15.79 -9.82
C MET A 2 5.30 16.44 -9.01
N LYS A 3 6.39 16.91 -9.62
CA LYS A 3 7.50 17.56 -8.87
C LYS A 3 7.15 18.88 -8.16
N ARG A 4 6.08 19.59 -8.58
CA ARG A 4 5.68 20.85 -7.92
C ARG A 4 4.76 20.64 -6.71
N TYR A 5 4.04 19.52 -6.63
CA TYR A 5 3.11 19.25 -5.53
C TYR A 5 3.83 18.86 -4.22
N ASN A 6 4.98 18.20 -4.33
CA ASN A 6 5.79 17.81 -3.16
C ASN A 6 6.52 18.99 -2.50
N ILE A 7 6.80 20.08 -3.23
CA ILE A 7 7.43 21.26 -2.66
C ILE A 7 6.45 22.03 -1.76
N TYR A 8 5.18 22.12 -2.15
CA TYR A 8 4.16 22.81 -1.35
C TYR A 8 3.81 22.09 -0.05
N LYS A 9 3.79 20.76 -0.03
CA LYS A 9 3.58 20.00 1.21
C LYS A 9 4.74 20.13 2.20
N LYS A 10 5.98 20.18 1.72
CA LYS A 10 7.16 20.39 2.57
C LYS A 10 7.25 21.81 3.12
N VAL A 11 6.83 22.80 2.37
CA VAL A 11 6.80 24.21 2.81
C VAL A 11 5.63 24.45 3.78
N LEU A 12 4.47 23.80 3.58
CA LEU A 12 3.34 23.91 4.50
C LEU A 12 3.62 23.22 5.84
N GLY A 13 4.32 22.08 5.84
CA GLY A 13 4.76 21.40 7.06
C GLY A 13 5.78 22.21 7.85
N LEU A 14 6.68 22.91 7.17
CA LEU A 14 7.66 23.80 7.83
C LEU A 14 7.01 25.08 8.37
N ALA A 15 6.01 25.62 7.68
CA ALA A 15 5.28 26.82 8.14
C ALA A 15 4.37 26.51 9.34
N LEU A 16 3.78 25.30 9.43
CA LEU A 16 3.02 24.88 10.61
C LEU A 16 3.93 24.65 11.82
N ALA A 17 5.12 24.07 11.63
CA ALA A 17 6.09 23.87 12.71
C ALA A 17 6.60 25.20 13.30
N VAL A 18 6.73 26.26 12.49
CA VAL A 18 7.17 27.59 12.97
C VAL A 18 6.04 28.33 13.68
N LEU A 19 4.77 28.08 13.33
CA LEU A 19 3.63 28.72 13.99
C LEU A 19 3.27 28.09 15.35
N THR A 20 3.68 26.85 15.62
CA THR A 20 3.48 26.22 16.94
C THR A 20 4.49 26.67 17.99
N PHE A 21 5.64 27.23 17.59
CA PHE A 21 6.61 27.82 18.54
C PHE A 21 6.25 29.22 19.06
N ALA A 22 5.29 29.90 18.43
CA ALA A 22 4.91 31.26 18.84
C ALA A 22 3.70 31.31 19.80
N ALA A 23 3.03 30.21 20.08
CA ALA A 23 1.81 30.17 20.90
C ALA A 23 2.00 29.60 22.32
N CYS A 24 3.21 29.25 22.72
CA CYS A 24 3.49 28.62 24.02
C CYS A 24 4.44 29.40 24.91
N THR A 25 4.39 30.75 24.88
CA THR A 25 5.26 31.53 25.77
C THR A 25 4.64 31.87 27.14
N ASP A 26 3.35 31.74 27.32
CA ASP A 26 2.71 32.14 28.58
C ASP A 26 2.42 30.99 29.58
N THR A 27 2.51 29.72 29.16
CA THR A 27 2.33 28.59 30.08
C THR A 27 3.64 27.94 30.51
N TRP A 28 4.77 28.32 29.93
CA TRP A 28 6.09 27.77 30.26
C TRP A 28 6.67 28.31 31.54
N ASP A 29 6.47 29.60 31.83
CA ASP A 29 7.01 30.23 33.02
C ASP A 29 6.31 29.75 34.31
N ASP A 30 5.01 29.44 34.26
CA ASP A 30 4.25 28.91 35.41
C ASP A 30 4.62 27.48 35.79
N HIS A 31 5.17 26.69 34.88
CA HIS A 31 5.64 25.33 35.15
C HIS A 31 7.06 25.27 35.74
N TYR A 32 7.88 26.29 35.45
CA TYR A 32 9.25 26.33 35.94
C TYR A 32 9.40 27.09 37.29
N ASP A 33 8.45 27.96 37.66
CA ASP A 33 8.49 28.74 38.91
C ASP A 33 7.85 28.01 40.12
N ARG A 34 7.38 26.79 40.01
CA ARG A 34 7.04 25.99 41.19
C ARG A 34 8.31 25.63 41.95
N LYS A 35 8.78 26.56 42.79
CA LYS A 35 9.63 26.23 43.94
C LYS A 35 8.82 25.37 44.92
N GLY A 36 8.56 24.12 44.50
CA GLY A 36 7.96 23.10 45.35
C GLY A 36 9.02 22.52 46.27
N GLU A 37 8.70 22.41 47.52
CA GLU A 37 9.44 21.62 48.52
C GLU A 37 9.66 20.22 47.91
N GLY A 38 10.95 19.86 47.63
CA GLY A 38 11.34 18.52 47.19
C GLY A 38 12.23 18.42 45.94
N LYS A 39 12.61 19.53 45.28
CA LYS A 39 13.59 19.47 44.18
C LYS A 39 15.00 19.22 44.74
N ASN A 40 15.62 18.14 44.33
CA ASN A 40 17.01 17.84 44.66
C ASN A 40 17.96 18.56 43.68
N ASP A 41 18.97 19.28 44.20
CA ASP A 41 19.98 19.98 43.39
C ASP A 41 20.92 19.01 42.61
N ALA A 42 20.85 17.74 42.83
CA ALA A 42 21.62 16.72 42.12
C ALA A 42 21.11 16.56 40.67
N SER A 43 22.01 16.25 39.75
CA SER A 43 21.63 15.81 38.39
C SER A 43 21.02 14.41 38.40
N LEU A 44 20.31 14.05 37.30
CA LEU A 44 19.81 12.67 37.09
C LEU A 44 20.95 11.65 37.18
N TRP A 45 22.13 11.95 36.62
CA TRP A 45 23.29 11.05 36.72
C TRP A 45 23.76 10.89 38.18
N GLN A 46 23.86 11.96 38.93
CA GLN A 46 24.23 11.89 40.33
C GLN A 46 23.23 11.04 41.14
N ALA A 47 21.94 11.24 40.90
CA ALA A 47 20.89 10.47 41.55
C ALA A 47 20.96 8.97 41.22
N ILE A 48 21.24 8.62 39.98
CA ILE A 48 21.34 7.24 39.52
C ILE A 48 22.64 6.59 40.06
N SER A 49 23.79 7.26 39.88
CA SER A 49 25.10 6.71 40.24
C SER A 49 25.34 6.58 41.73
N GLN A 50 24.69 7.42 42.56
CA GLN A 50 24.78 7.36 44.01
C GLN A 50 23.78 6.40 44.67
N ASN A 51 22.77 5.95 43.91
CA ASN A 51 21.80 5.00 44.41
C ASN A 51 22.30 3.56 44.27
N SER A 52 22.61 2.91 45.41
CA SER A 52 23.10 1.55 45.41
C SER A 52 22.17 0.54 44.73
N ASN A 53 20.83 0.79 44.73
CA ASN A 53 19.85 -0.08 44.10
C ASN A 53 19.70 0.16 42.57
N LEU A 54 20.41 1.13 42.01
CA LEU A 54 20.46 1.43 40.57
C LEU A 54 21.87 1.19 39.98
N SER A 55 22.79 0.58 40.74
CA SER A 55 24.21 0.43 40.33
C SER A 55 24.39 -0.36 39.03
N ASN A 56 23.53 -1.35 38.75
CA ASN A 56 23.58 -2.12 37.50
C ASN A 56 23.16 -1.26 36.29
N PHE A 57 22.12 -0.45 36.44
CA PHE A 57 21.72 0.50 35.42
C PHE A 57 22.78 1.57 35.20
N ALA A 58 23.31 2.16 36.27
CA ALA A 58 24.40 3.13 36.21
C ALA A 58 25.61 2.59 35.42
N LYS A 59 25.99 1.33 35.67
CA LYS A 59 27.08 0.66 34.96
C LYS A 59 26.90 0.61 33.47
N VAL A 60 25.69 0.29 32.99
CA VAL A 60 25.37 0.27 31.54
C VAL A 60 25.36 1.69 30.97
N ILE A 61 24.71 2.64 31.64
CA ILE A 61 24.68 4.08 31.23
C ILE A 61 26.11 4.60 31.05
N GLN A 62 26.99 4.35 32.01
CA GLN A 62 28.39 4.80 31.96
C GLN A 62 29.18 4.12 30.85
N ALA A 63 29.03 2.80 30.69
CA ALA A 63 29.72 2.04 29.63
C ALA A 63 29.34 2.51 28.20
N CYS A 64 28.09 2.92 28.03
CA CYS A 64 27.58 3.47 26.76
C CYS A 64 27.81 4.99 26.60
N GLY A 65 28.39 5.67 27.64
CA GLY A 65 28.74 7.11 27.55
C GLY A 65 27.59 8.09 27.76
N TYR A 66 26.41 7.60 28.19
CA TYR A 66 25.22 8.44 28.43
C TYR A 66 25.22 9.14 29.79
N ASP A 67 26.18 8.84 30.66
CA ASP A 67 26.44 9.56 31.91
C ASP A 67 26.62 11.06 31.69
N LYS A 68 27.28 11.46 30.62
CA LYS A 68 27.53 12.86 30.26
C LYS A 68 26.22 13.59 29.90
N ALA A 69 25.37 12.95 29.11
CA ALA A 69 24.07 13.51 28.74
C ALA A 69 23.17 13.70 29.96
N LEU A 70 23.09 12.68 30.83
CA LEU A 70 22.29 12.72 32.06
C LEU A 70 22.85 13.66 33.14
N ASN A 71 24.10 14.10 32.98
CA ASN A 71 24.74 15.09 33.86
C ASN A 71 24.71 16.52 33.27
N SER A 72 24.21 16.69 32.06
CA SER A 72 24.09 17.99 31.38
C SER A 72 22.89 18.79 31.91
N SER A 73 22.71 20.02 31.39
CA SER A 73 21.54 20.83 31.66
C SER A 73 20.30 20.43 30.85
N GLN A 74 20.44 19.49 29.91
CA GLN A 74 19.31 19.00 29.15
C GLN A 74 18.36 18.19 30.03
N VAL A 75 17.07 18.39 29.80
CA VAL A 75 16.01 17.84 30.63
C VAL A 75 15.52 16.51 30.08
N PHE A 76 15.45 15.50 30.97
CA PHE A 76 14.99 14.16 30.64
C PHE A 76 14.03 13.59 31.70
N THR A 77 13.29 12.58 31.32
CA THR A 77 12.65 11.66 32.25
C THR A 77 13.30 10.29 32.09
N VAL A 78 13.79 9.71 33.19
CA VAL A 78 14.49 8.43 33.20
C VAL A 78 13.69 7.39 33.97
N PHE A 79 13.55 6.21 33.39
CA PHE A 79 12.89 5.04 33.96
C PHE A 79 13.96 3.99 34.28
N ALA A 80 14.48 4.02 35.50
CA ALA A 80 15.64 3.20 35.91
C ALA A 80 15.19 1.85 36.51
N PRO A 81 15.58 0.71 35.93
CA PRO A 81 15.35 -0.61 36.53
C PRO A 81 16.17 -0.81 37.79
N THR A 82 15.54 -1.35 38.85
CA THR A 82 16.22 -1.62 40.13
C THR A 82 17.02 -2.91 40.07
N ASN A 83 18.07 -3.00 40.88
CA ASN A 83 18.96 -4.17 40.94
C ASN A 83 18.25 -5.46 41.36
N ASP A 84 17.14 -5.37 42.11
CA ASP A 84 16.32 -6.52 42.49
C ASP A 84 15.69 -7.23 41.28
N HIS A 85 15.55 -6.52 40.16
CA HIS A 85 14.90 -7.00 38.95
C HIS A 85 15.73 -6.79 37.68
N PHE A 86 16.91 -6.24 37.80
CA PHE A 86 17.90 -6.08 36.76
C PHE A 86 19.29 -6.47 37.32
N SER A 87 19.70 -7.68 37.03
CA SER A 87 20.87 -8.29 37.61
C SER A 87 22.20 -7.73 37.05
N ALA A 88 23.29 -7.93 37.81
CA ALA A 88 24.62 -7.56 37.33
C ALA A 88 25.05 -8.35 36.09
N GLN A 89 24.62 -9.61 35.97
CA GLN A 89 24.87 -10.42 34.79
C GLN A 89 24.19 -9.83 33.55
N GLU A 90 22.90 -9.43 33.61
CA GLU A 90 22.21 -8.78 32.52
C GLU A 90 22.87 -7.47 32.10
N ALA A 91 23.37 -6.69 33.07
CA ALA A 91 24.14 -5.48 32.80
C ALA A 91 25.45 -5.78 32.04
N ASP A 92 26.17 -6.84 32.43
CA ASP A 92 27.39 -7.27 31.75
C ASP A 92 27.13 -7.80 30.34
N GLU A 93 26.04 -8.53 30.12
CA GLU A 93 25.60 -9.00 28.82
C GLU A 93 25.28 -7.83 27.87
N LEU A 94 24.56 -6.79 28.34
CA LEU A 94 24.29 -5.58 27.58
C LEU A 94 25.57 -4.83 27.20
N ILE A 95 26.50 -4.68 28.15
CA ILE A 95 27.80 -4.02 27.88
C ILE A 95 28.61 -4.82 26.84
N ALA A 96 28.61 -6.14 26.93
CA ALA A 96 29.28 -7.01 25.97
C ALA A 96 28.65 -6.85 24.56
N ALA A 97 27.30 -6.83 24.47
CA ALA A 97 26.56 -6.61 23.22
C ALA A 97 26.86 -5.23 22.63
N TYR A 98 26.83 -4.16 23.46
CA TYR A 98 27.23 -2.82 23.03
C TYR A 98 28.62 -2.79 22.41
N ASN A 99 29.59 -3.37 23.08
CA ASN A 99 30.98 -3.40 22.62
C ASN A 99 31.16 -4.25 21.34
N ALA A 100 30.34 -5.27 21.14
CA ALA A 100 30.39 -6.11 19.95
C ALA A 100 29.97 -5.32 18.67
N GLU A 101 29.09 -4.35 18.81
CA GLU A 101 28.59 -3.50 17.69
C GLU A 101 29.35 -2.17 17.57
N LYS A 102 30.01 -1.72 18.65
CA LYS A 102 30.69 -0.42 18.71
C LYS A 102 31.70 -0.26 17.59
N GLY A 103 31.59 0.83 16.82
CA GLY A 103 32.43 1.15 15.67
C GLY A 103 32.15 0.32 14.40
N LYS A 104 31.18 -0.62 14.45
CA LYS A 104 30.70 -1.37 13.27
C LYS A 104 29.41 -0.82 12.70
N VAL A 105 28.61 -0.21 13.54
CA VAL A 105 27.35 0.48 13.18
C VAL A 105 27.42 1.91 13.70
N ASN A 106 26.56 2.79 13.19
CA ASN A 106 26.36 4.11 13.78
C ASN A 106 25.89 3.97 15.22
N GLU A 107 26.19 4.94 16.06
CA GLU A 107 25.85 4.89 17.47
C GLU A 107 24.35 4.72 17.69
N ASP A 108 23.51 5.45 16.97
CA ASP A 108 22.05 5.34 17.03
C ASP A 108 21.49 4.00 16.50
N ASP A 109 22.26 3.29 15.69
CA ASP A 109 21.91 1.96 15.19
C ASP A 109 22.38 0.83 16.13
N ASN A 110 23.17 1.14 17.17
CA ASN A 110 23.59 0.15 18.13
C ASN A 110 22.38 -0.37 18.92
N THR A 111 22.22 -1.69 18.91
CA THR A 111 21.04 -2.34 19.49
C THR A 111 20.85 -1.98 20.97
N VAL A 112 21.93 -1.95 21.77
CA VAL A 112 21.82 -1.63 23.20
C VAL A 112 21.49 -0.16 23.43
N ILE A 113 22.05 0.73 22.64
CA ILE A 113 21.69 2.15 22.72
C ILE A 113 20.22 2.34 22.39
N LYS A 114 19.78 1.83 21.26
CA LYS A 114 18.42 2.02 20.77
C LYS A 114 17.37 1.32 21.64
N GLU A 115 17.58 0.05 21.94
CA GLU A 115 16.56 -0.81 22.55
C GLU A 115 16.59 -0.83 24.08
N PHE A 116 17.71 -0.43 24.68
CA PHE A 116 17.82 -0.34 26.13
C PHE A 116 18.01 1.10 26.59
N ILE A 117 19.11 1.78 26.26
CA ILE A 117 19.40 3.12 26.82
C ILE A 117 18.31 4.11 26.45
N GLN A 118 18.10 4.32 25.17
CA GLN A 118 17.13 5.28 24.67
C GLN A 118 15.68 4.87 24.96
N ASN A 119 15.42 3.58 25.18
CA ASN A 119 14.11 3.07 25.57
C ASN A 119 13.76 3.31 27.06
N HIS A 120 14.76 3.67 27.87
CA HIS A 120 14.57 4.05 29.28
C HIS A 120 14.60 5.54 29.52
N ILE A 121 14.78 6.36 28.48
CA ILE A 121 14.90 7.82 28.57
C ILE A 121 13.86 8.46 27.67
N ALA A 122 12.99 9.28 28.27
CA ALA A 122 12.09 10.14 27.51
C ALA A 122 12.67 11.55 27.43
N LEU A 123 12.40 12.21 26.29
CA LEU A 123 12.67 13.62 26.10
C LEU A 123 11.67 14.43 26.93
N TYR A 124 12.10 15.52 27.54
CA TYR A 124 11.29 16.41 28.39
C TYR A 124 10.99 15.84 29.80
N ASN A 125 10.37 16.69 30.63
CA ASN A 125 9.89 16.32 31.96
C ASN A 125 8.47 15.80 31.89
N TYR A 126 8.31 14.54 32.27
CA TYR A 126 6.99 13.96 32.47
C TYR A 126 6.80 13.68 33.96
N SER A 127 5.68 14.14 34.50
CA SER A 127 5.21 13.81 35.85
C SER A 127 3.80 13.26 35.74
N ILE A 128 3.49 12.26 36.55
CA ILE A 128 2.20 11.59 36.49
C ILE A 128 1.45 11.72 37.80
N SER A 129 0.15 11.92 37.74
CA SER A 129 -0.76 11.83 38.88
C SER A 129 -1.40 10.45 38.93
N GLU A 130 -1.91 10.05 40.12
CA GLU A 130 -2.47 8.71 40.37
C GLU A 130 -3.61 8.29 39.43
N SER A 131 -4.27 9.25 38.78
CA SER A 131 -5.42 8.99 37.89
C SER A 131 -5.19 9.31 36.43
N SER A 132 -3.96 9.67 36.03
CA SER A 132 -3.65 10.07 34.66
C SER A 132 -2.83 9.04 33.92
N SER A 133 -2.97 9.02 32.61
CA SER A 133 -2.02 8.42 31.66
C SER A 133 -1.57 9.50 30.70
N ASP A 134 -0.31 9.48 30.31
CA ASP A 134 0.25 10.46 29.38
C ASP A 134 1.00 9.74 28.26
N SER A 135 0.95 10.31 27.06
CA SER A 135 1.71 9.82 25.92
C SER A 135 3.06 10.52 25.88
N LEU A 136 4.12 9.76 25.89
CA LEU A 136 5.48 10.30 25.87
C LEU A 136 6.29 9.77 24.68
N VAL A 137 7.29 10.55 24.28
CA VAL A 137 8.25 10.20 23.24
C VAL A 137 9.56 9.84 23.89
N LEU A 138 10.02 8.62 23.63
CA LEU A 138 11.31 8.12 24.08
C LEU A 138 12.45 8.68 23.22
N MET A 139 13.65 8.61 23.72
CA MET A 139 14.84 9.11 23.04
C MET A 139 15.13 8.36 21.72
N ASN A 140 14.69 7.10 21.61
CA ASN A 140 14.71 6.31 20.37
C ASN A 140 13.59 6.64 19.38
N GLY A 141 12.77 7.68 19.64
CA GLY A 141 11.65 8.10 18.81
C GLY A 141 10.36 7.30 19.00
N LYS A 142 10.36 6.25 19.82
CA LYS A 142 9.16 5.46 20.12
C LYS A 142 8.15 6.26 20.91
N LYS A 143 6.86 6.06 20.61
CA LYS A 143 5.74 6.61 21.37
C LYS A 143 5.19 5.54 22.30
N THR A 144 5.02 5.89 23.57
CA THR A 144 4.49 4.95 24.56
C THR A 144 3.58 5.66 25.56
N LEU A 145 2.75 4.88 26.26
CA LEU A 145 1.92 5.36 27.33
C LEU A 145 2.61 5.19 28.68
N LEU A 146 2.64 6.26 29.46
CA LEU A 146 3.01 6.26 30.86
C LEU A 146 1.73 6.25 31.70
N SER A 147 1.52 5.24 32.52
CA SER A 147 0.48 5.22 33.55
C SER A 147 1.08 5.35 34.95
N ALA A 148 0.23 5.59 35.95
CA ALA A 148 0.68 5.68 37.34
C ALA A 148 1.34 4.37 37.85
N SER A 149 1.00 3.24 37.23
CA SER A 149 1.42 1.90 37.68
C SER A 149 2.41 1.20 36.76
N SER A 150 2.56 1.64 35.51
CA SER A 150 3.38 0.92 34.53
C SER A 150 3.97 1.81 33.45
N PHE A 151 5.14 1.43 32.96
CA PHE A 151 5.84 1.98 31.83
C PHE A 151 6.42 0.84 30.97
N CYS A 152 6.10 0.79 29.68
CA CYS A 152 6.56 -0.25 28.74
C CYS A 152 6.49 -1.66 29.35
N ASN A 153 5.32 -2.06 29.82
CA ASN A 153 5.03 -3.34 30.49
C ASN A 153 5.82 -3.60 31.81
N SER A 154 6.60 -2.63 32.30
CA SER A 154 7.29 -2.72 33.58
C SER A 154 6.51 -1.99 34.67
N PRO A 155 6.22 -2.62 35.82
CA PRO A 155 5.61 -1.94 36.95
C PRO A 155 6.50 -0.81 37.49
N ILE A 156 5.89 0.33 37.81
CA ILE A 156 6.58 1.47 38.43
C ILE A 156 6.65 1.24 39.94
N LEU A 157 7.85 1.38 40.50
CA LEU A 157 8.13 1.22 41.94
C LEU A 157 8.15 2.57 42.67
N SER A 158 8.68 3.61 42.03
CA SER A 158 8.61 4.99 42.54
C SER A 158 8.40 5.98 41.41
N THR A 159 7.67 7.06 41.71
CA THR A 159 7.28 8.10 40.76
C THR A 159 7.87 9.44 41.11
N ASN A 160 8.01 10.32 40.12
CA ASN A 160 8.20 11.75 40.27
C ASN A 160 9.39 12.21 41.16
N GLY A 161 10.50 11.46 41.16
CA GLY A 161 11.73 11.95 41.76
C GLY A 161 12.28 13.16 41.02
N LEU A 162 12.11 14.37 41.55
CA LEU A 162 12.49 15.63 40.89
C LEU A 162 13.97 15.96 41.15
N TYR A 163 14.73 16.14 40.07
CA TYR A 163 16.14 16.50 40.08
C TYR A 163 16.39 17.77 39.25
N ASN A 164 17.61 18.26 39.29
CA ASN A 164 17.96 19.53 38.66
C ASN A 164 17.67 19.57 37.15
N ASN A 165 17.93 18.45 36.49
CA ASN A 165 17.74 18.32 35.03
C ASN A 165 16.74 17.22 34.65
N GLY A 166 15.73 16.92 35.48
CA GLY A 166 14.69 16.01 35.06
C GLY A 166 13.98 15.24 36.16
N VAL A 167 13.30 14.18 35.74
CA VAL A 167 12.48 13.31 36.58
C VAL A 167 13.03 11.88 36.53
N LEU A 168 13.10 11.24 37.69
CA LEU A 168 13.50 9.85 37.82
C LEU A 168 12.33 9.01 38.33
N PHE A 169 12.02 7.96 37.58
CA PHE A 169 11.17 6.85 37.98
C PHE A 169 12.04 5.62 38.23
N THR A 170 11.65 4.78 39.17
CA THR A 170 12.22 3.43 39.28
C THR A 170 11.20 2.41 38.86
N ILE A 171 11.63 1.41 38.12
CA ILE A 171 10.77 0.38 37.53
C ILE A 171 11.26 -1.03 37.90
N GLN A 172 10.31 -1.98 37.81
CA GLN A 172 10.58 -3.39 38.07
C GLN A 172 11.13 -4.04 36.79
N GLY A 173 12.46 -4.15 36.69
CA GLY A 173 13.11 -4.74 35.53
C GLY A 173 13.25 -3.81 34.33
N LYS A 174 13.67 -4.36 33.22
CA LYS A 174 13.90 -3.61 31.98
C LYS A 174 12.57 -3.20 31.34
N ALA A 175 12.49 -1.97 30.84
CA ALA A 175 11.40 -1.54 30.00
C ALA A 175 11.36 -2.38 28.71
N HIS A 176 10.21 -2.93 28.38
CA HIS A 176 10.05 -3.71 27.15
C HIS A 176 10.23 -2.80 25.92
N TYR A 177 11.06 -3.22 24.98
CA TYR A 177 11.20 -2.54 23.69
C TYR A 177 10.19 -3.10 22.71
N PHE A 178 9.33 -2.23 22.21
CA PHE A 178 8.39 -2.54 21.14
C PHE A 178 9.00 -2.12 19.79
N PRO A 179 9.41 -3.06 18.93
CA PRO A 179 9.82 -2.70 17.58
C PRO A 179 8.66 -2.16 16.77
N THR A 180 8.92 -1.39 15.71
CA THR A 180 7.88 -1.13 14.69
C THR A 180 7.52 -2.44 13.98
N VAL A 181 6.38 -2.43 13.26
CA VAL A 181 5.98 -3.55 12.39
C VAL A 181 7.12 -3.94 11.43
N PHE A 182 7.82 -2.94 10.87
CA PHE A 182 8.95 -3.19 9.98
C PHE A 182 10.18 -3.78 10.69
N GLU A 183 10.56 -3.23 11.85
CA GLU A 183 11.71 -3.72 12.63
C GLU A 183 11.50 -5.15 13.12
N TYR A 184 10.25 -5.48 13.48
CA TYR A 184 9.91 -6.81 13.99
C TYR A 184 10.20 -7.92 12.98
N LEU A 185 10.03 -7.66 11.69
CA LEU A 185 10.28 -8.66 10.64
C LEU A 185 11.68 -9.28 10.72
N ARG A 186 12.70 -8.51 11.14
CA ARG A 186 14.08 -9.00 11.32
C ARG A 186 14.36 -9.62 12.68
N LYS A 187 13.45 -9.48 13.64
CA LYS A 187 13.61 -10.02 14.99
C LYS A 187 13.06 -11.43 15.14
N ASP A 188 12.28 -11.88 14.18
CA ASP A 188 11.61 -13.18 14.18
C ASP A 188 12.14 -14.06 13.05
N ALA A 189 12.88 -15.13 13.42
CA ALA A 189 13.46 -16.06 12.46
C ALA A 189 12.41 -16.77 11.58
N ASP A 190 11.16 -16.89 12.03
CA ASP A 190 10.07 -17.43 11.22
C ASP A 190 9.64 -16.51 10.09
N LEU A 191 10.06 -15.24 10.11
CA LEU A 191 9.73 -14.22 9.11
C LEU A 191 10.93 -13.83 8.23
N ASP A 192 12.05 -14.54 8.30
CA ASP A 192 13.28 -14.20 7.57
C ASP A 192 13.06 -14.01 6.06
N SER A 193 12.19 -14.82 5.44
CA SER A 193 11.90 -14.74 4.01
C SER A 193 11.22 -13.42 3.64
N LEU A 194 10.21 -13.02 4.41
CA LEU A 194 9.50 -11.75 4.27
C LEU A 194 10.43 -10.57 4.59
N ALA A 195 11.19 -10.67 5.69
CA ALA A 195 12.17 -9.67 6.08
C ALA A 195 13.22 -9.44 5.00
N ASN A 196 13.81 -10.51 4.46
CA ASN A 196 14.80 -10.43 3.39
C ASN A 196 14.26 -9.78 2.12
N PHE A 197 12.97 -9.92 1.83
CA PHE A 197 12.34 -9.22 0.72
C PHE A 197 12.19 -7.72 1.00
N PHE A 198 11.66 -7.33 2.16
CA PHE A 198 11.51 -5.92 2.52
C PHE A 198 12.84 -5.18 2.68
N TYR A 199 13.86 -5.85 3.19
CA TYR A 199 15.19 -5.28 3.38
C TYR A 199 16.15 -5.51 2.19
N ASN A 200 15.64 -6.01 1.07
CA ASN A 200 16.44 -6.15 -0.14
C ASN A 200 16.95 -4.79 -0.61
N SER A 201 18.24 -4.70 -0.93
CA SER A 201 18.88 -3.45 -1.38
C SER A 201 18.27 -2.86 -2.66
N ARG A 202 17.46 -3.61 -3.38
CA ARG A 202 16.68 -3.11 -4.52
C ARG A 202 15.62 -2.10 -4.08
N PHE A 203 15.03 -2.30 -2.90
CA PHE A 203 13.93 -1.49 -2.37
C PHE A 203 14.37 -0.65 -1.19
N TYR A 204 15.17 -1.24 -0.28
CA TYR A 204 15.55 -0.64 0.98
C TYR A 204 16.93 0.02 0.89
N ARG A 205 17.01 1.26 1.34
CA ARG A 205 18.26 2.01 1.44
C ARG A 205 18.22 2.99 2.61
N LYS A 206 19.39 3.32 3.12
CA LYS A 206 19.58 4.43 4.04
C LYS A 206 20.09 5.62 3.24
N GLU A 207 19.33 6.70 3.22
CA GLU A 207 19.70 7.94 2.53
C GLU A 207 20.28 8.93 3.52
N PHE A 208 21.48 9.43 3.22
CA PHE A 208 22.13 10.44 4.03
C PHE A 208 21.40 11.79 3.91
N ILE A 209 21.12 12.44 5.06
CA ILE A 209 20.40 13.72 5.13
C ILE A 209 21.37 14.85 5.54
N PRO A 210 22.02 15.54 4.58
CA PRO A 210 22.98 16.59 4.88
C PRO A 210 22.43 17.73 5.74
N GLY A 211 21.17 18.12 5.52
CA GLY A 211 20.51 19.21 6.23
C GLY A 211 20.17 18.91 7.69
N ARG A 212 20.27 17.64 8.12
CA ARG A 212 20.05 17.21 9.51
C ARG A 212 21.34 16.73 10.18
N SER A 213 22.42 16.61 9.40
CA SER A 213 23.73 16.17 9.86
C SER A 213 24.58 17.38 10.32
N VAL A 214 25.50 17.15 11.26
CA VAL A 214 26.34 18.20 11.83
C VAL A 214 27.65 18.33 11.01
N PRO A 215 27.86 19.43 10.26
CA PRO A 215 29.07 19.61 9.48
C PRO A 215 30.29 19.86 10.38
N GLY A 216 31.39 19.13 10.14
CA GLY A 216 32.66 19.26 10.86
C GLY A 216 33.72 20.10 10.14
N GLY A 217 33.45 20.54 8.92
CA GLY A 217 34.37 21.34 8.11
C GLY A 217 34.59 20.79 6.71
N LEU A 218 35.55 21.40 5.98
CA LEU A 218 35.93 20.98 4.63
C LEU A 218 37.28 20.27 4.65
N VAL A 219 37.31 19.07 4.07
CA VAL A 219 38.55 18.34 3.79
C VAL A 219 38.57 18.07 2.28
N ASP A 220 39.63 18.53 1.60
CA ASP A 220 39.78 18.41 0.15
C ASP A 220 38.56 18.92 -0.65
N GLY A 221 37.95 20.05 -0.17
CA GLY A 221 36.79 20.66 -0.80
C GLY A 221 35.45 19.91 -0.57
N LYS A 222 35.44 18.83 0.22
CA LYS A 222 34.23 18.08 0.60
C LYS A 222 33.87 18.34 2.05
N THR A 223 32.59 18.50 2.32
CA THR A 223 32.09 18.61 3.69
C THR A 223 32.26 17.28 4.40
N VAL A 224 32.97 17.30 5.52
CA VAL A 224 33.05 16.19 6.47
C VAL A 224 32.02 16.44 7.56
N TYR A 225 31.31 15.42 7.99
CA TYR A 225 30.30 15.52 9.02
C TYR A 225 30.80 14.89 10.34
N LEU A 226 30.57 15.61 11.44
CA LEU A 226 30.85 15.12 12.80
C LEU A 226 29.79 14.13 13.24
N ASP A 227 28.56 14.34 12.78
CA ASP A 227 27.42 13.45 12.99
C ASP A 227 26.64 13.33 11.68
N SER A 228 26.27 12.12 11.32
CA SER A 228 25.65 11.79 10.05
C SER A 228 24.26 11.18 10.25
N VAL A 229 23.21 11.93 9.92
CA VAL A 229 21.83 11.47 10.01
C VAL A 229 21.42 10.79 8.71
N PHE A 230 20.85 9.59 8.82
CA PHE A 230 20.32 8.82 7.70
C PHE A 230 18.81 8.63 7.85
N ALA A 231 18.07 8.78 6.76
CA ALA A 231 16.67 8.36 6.67
C ALA A 231 16.58 6.99 6.02
N GLN A 232 15.68 6.17 6.53
CA GLN A 232 15.33 4.92 5.88
C GLN A 232 14.38 5.20 4.73
N GLN A 233 14.62 4.58 3.58
CA GLN A 233 13.77 4.62 2.40
C GLN A 233 13.46 3.20 1.95
N ASN A 234 12.23 2.97 1.52
CA ASN A 234 11.85 1.67 0.98
C ASN A 234 10.79 1.87 -0.11
N ASP A 235 11.10 1.47 -1.34
CA ASP A 235 10.19 1.62 -2.47
C ASP A 235 8.91 0.78 -2.29
N LEU A 236 8.94 -0.29 -1.46
CA LEU A 236 7.74 -1.05 -1.10
C LEU A 236 6.80 -0.24 -0.20
N TRP A 237 7.31 0.62 0.69
CA TRP A 237 6.47 1.51 1.50
C TRP A 237 5.73 2.53 0.63
N ASP A 238 6.43 3.11 -0.35
CA ASP A 238 5.83 4.05 -1.30
C ASP A 238 4.77 3.34 -2.16
N MET A 239 5.09 2.13 -2.64
CA MET A 239 4.19 1.32 -3.45
C MET A 239 2.93 0.92 -2.69
N LEU A 240 3.05 0.52 -1.43
CA LEU A 240 1.93 0.14 -0.56
C LEU A 240 1.27 1.34 0.12
N TRP A 241 1.91 2.52 0.05
CA TRP A 241 1.55 3.69 0.84
C TRP A 241 1.43 3.37 2.34
N ALA A 242 2.29 2.51 2.81
CA ALA A 242 2.30 1.97 4.16
C ALA A 242 3.72 2.05 4.74
N TYR A 243 3.97 3.10 5.49
CA TYR A 243 5.27 3.40 6.11
C TYR A 243 5.36 2.69 7.46
N THR A 244 5.54 1.37 7.40
CA THR A 244 5.48 0.47 8.57
C THR A 244 6.65 0.64 9.55
N ASN A 245 7.58 1.53 9.24
CA ASN A 245 8.67 1.97 10.12
C ASN A 245 8.34 3.25 10.90
N GLU A 246 7.25 3.95 10.61
CA GLU A 246 6.90 5.23 11.22
C GLU A 246 5.97 5.06 12.42
N GLU A 247 6.23 5.83 13.48
CA GLU A 247 5.44 5.82 14.72
C GLU A 247 4.13 6.63 14.64
N ASP A 248 3.97 7.43 13.57
CA ASP A 248 2.81 8.32 13.42
C ASP A 248 1.55 7.65 12.85
N SER A 249 1.70 6.41 12.38
CA SER A 249 0.63 5.63 11.77
C SER A 249 0.53 4.26 12.40
N THR A 250 -0.69 3.71 12.48
CA THR A 250 -0.91 2.37 13.03
C THR A 250 -1.22 1.38 11.92
N TYR A 251 -0.45 0.30 11.86
CA TYR A 251 -0.57 -0.76 10.86
C TYR A 251 -0.79 -2.13 11.49
N TRP A 252 -1.55 -2.95 10.79
CA TRP A 252 -1.63 -4.38 11.03
C TRP A 252 -1.07 -5.10 9.81
N MET A 253 -0.13 -6.00 10.01
CA MET A 253 0.48 -6.76 8.94
C MET A 253 0.21 -8.25 9.15
N VAL A 254 -0.50 -8.88 8.21
CA VAL A 254 -0.59 -10.34 8.14
C VAL A 254 0.70 -10.84 7.48
N ALA A 255 1.57 -11.45 8.25
CA ALA A 255 2.90 -11.87 7.83
C ALA A 255 2.95 -13.40 7.64
N PRO A 256 3.13 -13.89 6.42
CA PRO A 256 3.31 -15.32 6.19
C PRO A 256 4.64 -15.77 6.80
N THR A 257 4.61 -16.91 7.53
CA THR A 257 5.83 -17.55 8.00
C THR A 257 6.70 -18.02 6.83
N ASN A 258 7.97 -18.33 7.06
CA ASN A 258 8.86 -18.83 6.00
C ASN A 258 8.27 -20.02 5.25
N LYS A 259 7.57 -20.90 5.95
CA LYS A 259 6.90 -22.08 5.35
C LYS A 259 5.76 -21.65 4.43
N GLU A 260 4.90 -20.75 4.91
CA GLU A 260 3.76 -20.27 4.11
C GLU A 260 4.22 -19.36 2.96
N TRP A 261 5.24 -18.53 3.18
CA TRP A 261 5.87 -17.74 2.11
C TRP A 261 6.35 -18.61 0.96
N LYS A 262 7.06 -19.70 1.27
CA LYS A 262 7.54 -20.64 0.24
C LYS A 262 6.38 -21.23 -0.56
N LYS A 263 5.34 -21.69 0.12
CA LYS A 263 4.13 -22.23 -0.51
C LYS A 263 3.44 -21.20 -1.42
N LEU A 264 3.34 -19.96 -0.97
CA LEU A 264 2.75 -18.86 -1.75
C LEU A 264 3.60 -18.53 -2.99
N ILE A 265 4.91 -18.54 -2.87
CA ILE A 265 5.79 -18.35 -4.04
C ILE A 265 5.58 -19.48 -5.06
N GLU A 266 5.59 -20.75 -4.62
CA GLU A 266 5.34 -21.90 -5.50
C GLU A 266 3.96 -21.83 -6.17
N GLU A 267 2.93 -21.28 -5.50
CA GLU A 267 1.60 -21.07 -6.07
C GLU A 267 1.57 -19.91 -7.06
N TYR A 268 2.26 -18.78 -6.77
CA TYR A 268 2.09 -17.55 -7.53
C TYR A 268 3.09 -17.39 -8.68
N GLU A 269 4.29 -17.98 -8.58
CA GLU A 269 5.31 -17.90 -9.66
C GLU A 269 4.76 -18.24 -11.05
N PRO A 270 3.90 -19.27 -11.23
CA PRO A 270 3.36 -19.60 -12.56
C PRO A 270 2.53 -18.49 -13.19
N TYR A 271 1.97 -17.58 -12.38
CA TYR A 271 1.15 -16.45 -12.87
C TYR A 271 1.99 -15.27 -13.37
N PHE A 272 3.30 -15.31 -13.14
CA PHE A 272 4.27 -14.27 -13.49
C PHE A 272 5.39 -14.81 -14.34
N ASN A 273 5.03 -15.48 -15.44
CA ASN A 273 5.99 -16.04 -16.39
C ASN A 273 6.44 -14.97 -17.39
N TYR A 274 7.74 -14.69 -17.43
CA TYR A 274 8.37 -13.72 -18.32
C TYR A 274 9.39 -14.38 -19.26
N ASP A 275 9.22 -15.66 -19.62
CA ASP A 275 10.16 -16.42 -20.45
C ASP A 275 10.35 -15.80 -21.85
N ASN A 276 9.36 -15.05 -22.33
CA ASN A 276 9.43 -14.29 -23.58
C ASN A 276 10.39 -13.10 -23.56
N LEU A 277 10.87 -12.68 -22.38
CA LEU A 277 11.73 -11.52 -22.26
C LEU A 277 13.21 -11.90 -22.29
N THR A 278 14.02 -11.11 -23.02
CA THR A 278 15.48 -11.22 -23.02
C THR A 278 16.13 -10.36 -21.93
N GLN A 279 15.47 -9.28 -21.53
CA GLN A 279 15.92 -8.36 -20.47
C GLN A 279 14.92 -8.36 -19.31
N PHE A 280 15.41 -8.13 -18.12
CA PHE A 280 14.61 -8.04 -16.89
C PHE A 280 13.83 -9.30 -16.49
N ARG A 281 13.87 -10.39 -17.29
CA ARG A 281 13.16 -11.65 -17.00
C ARG A 281 13.37 -12.11 -15.56
N ASP A 282 14.62 -12.38 -15.18
CA ASP A 282 14.96 -12.91 -13.86
C ASP A 282 14.56 -11.93 -12.74
N SER A 283 14.67 -10.63 -13.01
CA SER A 283 14.26 -9.58 -12.08
C SER A 283 12.75 -9.58 -11.83
N LEU A 284 11.96 -9.64 -12.88
CA LEU A 284 10.49 -9.65 -12.80
C LEU A 284 9.97 -10.97 -12.23
N SER A 285 10.50 -12.10 -12.69
CA SER A 285 10.14 -13.43 -12.18
C SER A 285 10.42 -13.57 -10.67
N TYR A 286 11.50 -12.95 -10.17
CA TYR A 286 11.76 -12.89 -8.74
C TYR A 286 10.83 -11.92 -8.00
N THR A 287 10.62 -10.73 -8.54
CA THR A 287 10.00 -9.62 -7.82
C THR A 287 8.47 -9.70 -7.82
N MET A 288 7.84 -10.02 -8.95
CA MET A 288 6.39 -9.88 -9.10
C MET A 288 5.57 -10.86 -8.26
N PRO A 289 5.91 -12.15 -8.13
CA PRO A 289 5.20 -13.04 -7.23
C PRO A 289 5.27 -12.58 -5.77
N ARG A 290 6.40 -12.03 -5.35
CA ARG A 290 6.63 -11.52 -4.00
C ARG A 290 5.86 -10.24 -3.72
N ILE A 291 5.82 -9.32 -4.68
CA ILE A 291 4.97 -8.13 -4.62
C ILE A 291 3.49 -8.54 -4.54
N ALA A 292 3.06 -9.56 -5.27
CA ALA A 292 1.70 -10.08 -5.23
C ALA A 292 1.32 -10.60 -3.83
N ILE A 293 2.25 -11.19 -3.09
CA ILE A 293 2.04 -11.58 -1.69
C ILE A 293 1.98 -10.33 -0.80
N VAL A 294 3.01 -9.47 -0.88
CA VAL A 294 3.17 -8.30 0.00
C VAL A 294 2.04 -7.29 -0.20
N GLY A 295 1.53 -7.16 -1.44
CA GLY A 295 0.48 -6.22 -1.79
C GLY A 295 -0.81 -6.36 -0.98
N GLY A 296 -1.09 -7.53 -0.40
CA GLY A 296 -2.28 -7.78 0.41
C GLY A 296 -2.03 -7.85 1.93
N THR A 297 -0.78 -7.69 2.39
CA THR A 297 -0.42 -7.98 3.77
C THR A 297 -0.73 -6.89 4.77
N THR A 298 -0.72 -5.62 4.35
CA THR A 298 -0.73 -4.47 5.26
C THR A 298 -2.07 -3.78 5.28
N PHE A 299 -2.58 -3.55 6.48
CA PHE A 299 -3.85 -2.89 6.76
C PHE A 299 -3.60 -1.63 7.57
N SER A 300 -4.31 -0.55 7.27
CA SER A 300 -4.18 0.71 8.01
C SER A 300 -5.41 0.95 8.88
N ARG A 301 -5.17 1.36 10.11
CA ARG A 301 -6.21 1.80 11.05
C ARG A 301 -6.54 3.29 10.91
N THR A 302 -5.66 4.05 10.28
CA THR A 302 -5.74 5.53 10.24
C THR A 302 -6.37 6.10 8.98
N LEU A 303 -6.69 5.27 7.99
CA LEU A 303 -7.16 5.76 6.68
C LEU A 303 -8.61 6.18 6.64
N ASN A 304 -9.45 5.62 7.51
CA ASN A 304 -10.83 6.04 7.60
C ASN A 304 -10.96 7.05 8.74
N THR A 305 -10.97 8.33 8.41
CA THR A 305 -11.11 9.43 9.37
C THR A 305 -12.46 9.40 10.09
N ASP A 306 -13.46 8.72 9.54
CA ASP A 306 -14.81 8.66 10.07
C ASP A 306 -15.03 7.48 11.04
N VAL A 307 -14.11 6.51 11.06
CA VAL A 307 -14.20 5.35 11.95
C VAL A 307 -12.91 5.20 12.74
N HIS A 308 -12.91 5.69 13.97
CA HIS A 308 -11.89 5.35 14.95
C HIS A 308 -12.07 3.90 15.39
N LEU A 309 -11.39 2.98 14.72
CA LEU A 309 -11.37 1.58 15.12
C LEU A 309 -10.58 1.43 16.42
N THR A 310 -11.28 1.23 17.52
CA THR A 310 -10.69 0.81 18.79
C THR A 310 -10.44 -0.69 18.77
N ASP A 311 -9.54 -1.21 19.61
CA ASP A 311 -9.25 -2.64 19.68
C ASP A 311 -10.51 -3.48 20.01
N SER A 312 -11.43 -2.92 20.81
CA SER A 312 -12.71 -3.54 21.09
C SER A 312 -13.66 -3.53 19.88
N ALA A 313 -13.63 -2.50 19.04
CA ALA A 313 -14.40 -2.45 17.80
C ALA A 313 -13.91 -3.46 16.77
N MET A 314 -12.61 -3.77 16.78
CA MET A 314 -11.99 -4.73 15.87
C MET A 314 -12.27 -6.18 16.24
N SER A 315 -12.59 -6.46 17.49
CA SER A 315 -12.99 -7.78 17.97
C SER A 315 -14.47 -8.09 17.74
N THR A 316 -15.26 -7.12 17.29
CA THR A 316 -16.70 -7.28 17.07
C THR A 316 -17.02 -7.43 15.58
N ASP A 317 -18.17 -8.06 15.28
CA ASP A 317 -18.74 -8.16 13.93
C ASP A 317 -19.02 -6.80 13.27
N ALA A 318 -18.85 -5.70 14.01
CA ALA A 318 -19.13 -4.33 13.57
C ALA A 318 -17.97 -3.68 12.79
N VAL A 319 -16.84 -4.35 12.62
CA VAL A 319 -15.73 -3.84 11.80
C VAL A 319 -16.09 -4.00 10.32
N GLU A 320 -16.98 -3.14 9.86
CA GLU A 320 -17.47 -3.15 8.49
C GLU A 320 -16.47 -2.55 7.51
N ASN A 321 -15.42 -1.85 8.00
CA ASN A 321 -14.56 -0.99 7.19
C ASN A 321 -13.07 -1.23 7.44
N TYR A 322 -12.61 -2.47 7.33
CA TYR A 322 -11.19 -2.76 7.37
C TYR A 322 -10.60 -2.68 5.96
N LEU A 323 -9.74 -1.70 5.72
CA LEU A 323 -9.16 -1.45 4.40
C LEU A 323 -7.75 -2.01 4.33
N SER A 324 -7.51 -2.98 3.45
CA SER A 324 -6.15 -3.33 3.08
C SER A 324 -5.56 -2.26 2.17
N ARG A 325 -4.27 -2.01 2.30
CA ARG A 325 -3.53 -1.21 1.36
C ARG A 325 -2.94 -2.11 0.30
N GLN A 326 -3.30 -1.82 -0.93
CA GLN A 326 -2.87 -2.62 -2.05
C GLN A 326 -2.55 -1.74 -3.24
N TRP A 327 -1.50 -2.12 -3.95
CA TRP A 327 -1.12 -1.48 -5.19
C TRP A 327 -2.07 -1.88 -6.33
N SER A 328 -2.51 -0.90 -7.10
CA SER A 328 -3.25 -1.12 -8.34
C SER A 328 -2.30 -1.47 -9.46
N TRP A 329 -2.40 -2.68 -9.91
CA TRP A 329 -1.69 -3.15 -11.07
C TRP A 329 -2.27 -2.52 -12.34
N GLY A 330 -1.53 -1.62 -12.95
CA GLY A 330 -1.89 -1.03 -14.24
C GLY A 330 -2.13 0.46 -14.25
N SER A 331 -2.48 1.08 -13.11
CA SER A 331 -2.65 2.53 -13.02
C SER A 331 -1.68 3.23 -12.07
N ASN A 332 -0.81 2.48 -11.39
CA ASN A 332 0.02 2.97 -10.28
C ASN A 332 -0.80 3.66 -9.17
N ASN A 333 -2.08 3.36 -9.09
CA ASN A 333 -2.99 3.86 -8.07
C ASN A 333 -3.16 2.81 -6.98
N LEU A 334 -3.32 3.28 -5.76
CA LEU A 334 -3.65 2.42 -4.64
C LEU A 334 -5.11 2.04 -4.68
N HIS A 335 -5.36 0.74 -4.56
CA HIS A 335 -6.67 0.22 -4.25
C HIS A 335 -6.76 -0.08 -2.77
N TYR A 336 -7.90 0.24 -2.20
CA TYR A 336 -8.25 -0.12 -0.84
C TYR A 336 -9.26 -1.25 -0.90
N TYR A 337 -8.92 -2.38 -0.27
CA TYR A 337 -9.87 -3.47 -0.12
C TYR A 337 -10.57 -3.36 1.20
N GLN A 338 -11.88 -3.37 1.13
CA GLN A 338 -12.71 -3.46 2.32
C GLN A 338 -13.01 -4.93 2.61
N TYR A 339 -12.46 -5.43 3.70
CA TYR A 339 -12.84 -6.72 4.22
C TYR A 339 -14.00 -6.53 5.20
N GLY A 340 -15.14 -7.16 4.93
CA GLY A 340 -16.30 -7.14 5.82
C GLY A 340 -17.31 -6.04 5.51
N GLY A 341 -17.81 -5.92 4.31
CA GLY A 341 -18.90 -4.99 3.98
C GLY A 341 -20.26 -5.43 4.51
N LYS A 342 -21.24 -4.52 4.46
CA LYS A 342 -22.61 -4.71 4.95
C LYS A 342 -23.44 -5.77 4.22
N SER A 343 -22.91 -6.40 3.18
CA SER A 343 -23.61 -7.43 2.44
C SER A 343 -23.79 -8.67 3.30
N ALA A 344 -25.02 -9.09 3.49
CA ALA A 344 -25.37 -10.34 4.19
C ALA A 344 -24.77 -11.60 3.55
N THR A 345 -24.27 -11.47 2.31
CA THR A 345 -23.62 -12.54 1.54
C THR A 345 -22.11 -12.52 1.66
N ASN A 346 -21.51 -11.47 2.23
CA ASN A 346 -20.06 -11.42 2.42
C ASN A 346 -19.64 -12.28 3.60
N THR A 347 -19.20 -13.50 3.31
CA THR A 347 -18.73 -14.48 4.29
C THR A 347 -17.31 -14.20 4.81
N GLN A 348 -16.63 -13.18 4.30
CA GLN A 348 -15.22 -12.86 4.64
C GLN A 348 -15.12 -11.75 5.69
N LYS A 349 -15.80 -11.92 6.83
CA LYS A 349 -15.51 -11.07 8.00
C LYS A 349 -14.07 -11.31 8.45
N PRO A 350 -13.25 -10.26 8.62
CA PRO A 350 -11.81 -10.40 8.89
C PRO A 350 -11.47 -11.30 10.09
N PHE A 351 -12.31 -11.29 11.11
CA PHE A 351 -12.15 -12.06 12.35
C PHE A 351 -12.97 -13.36 12.41
N SER A 352 -13.75 -13.67 11.37
CA SER A 352 -14.44 -14.96 11.30
C SER A 352 -13.46 -16.12 11.14
N ALA A 353 -13.88 -17.35 11.33
CA ALA A 353 -13.02 -18.53 11.20
C ALA A 353 -12.30 -18.64 9.84
N THR A 354 -12.87 -18.04 8.79
CA THR A 354 -12.29 -17.97 7.43
C THR A 354 -11.69 -16.59 7.10
N GLY A 355 -11.75 -15.65 8.05
CA GLY A 355 -11.30 -14.28 7.87
C GLY A 355 -9.77 -14.16 7.91
N VAL A 356 -9.27 -13.08 7.31
CA VAL A 356 -7.82 -12.85 7.11
C VAL A 356 -7.02 -12.75 8.40
N PHE A 357 -7.64 -12.37 9.52
CA PHE A 357 -6.98 -12.26 10.82
C PHE A 357 -7.17 -13.49 11.72
N SER A 358 -7.92 -14.49 11.27
CA SER A 358 -8.19 -15.65 12.11
C SER A 358 -7.05 -16.68 12.04
N GLY A 359 -6.76 -17.30 13.18
CA GLY A 359 -5.70 -18.30 13.28
C GLY A 359 -4.29 -17.74 13.20
N THR A 360 -4.13 -16.42 13.32
CA THR A 360 -2.82 -15.76 13.35
C THR A 360 -2.26 -15.72 14.78
N ASN A 361 -0.94 -15.71 14.87
CA ASN A 361 -0.23 -15.43 16.12
C ASN A 361 0.18 -13.96 16.14
N ASN A 362 -0.41 -13.19 17.05
CA ASN A 362 -0.29 -11.74 17.08
C ASN A 362 0.87 -11.29 17.96
N VAL A 363 1.68 -10.38 17.43
CA VAL A 363 2.78 -9.73 18.14
C VAL A 363 2.58 -8.23 18.14
N GLU A 364 2.60 -7.65 19.33
CA GLU A 364 2.46 -6.21 19.53
C GLU A 364 3.73 -5.47 19.12
N CYS A 365 3.55 -4.40 18.36
CA CYS A 365 4.59 -3.49 17.91
C CYS A 365 4.27 -2.06 18.34
N SER A 366 5.26 -1.17 18.36
CA SER A 366 5.04 0.24 18.75
C SER A 366 4.02 0.96 17.87
N ASN A 367 3.97 0.61 16.60
CA ASN A 367 3.05 1.21 15.62
C ASN A 367 2.03 0.20 15.07
N GLY A 368 1.69 -0.85 15.80
CA GLY A 368 0.65 -1.78 15.41
C GLY A 368 0.83 -3.23 15.79
N LEU A 369 0.45 -4.14 14.88
CA LEU A 369 0.50 -5.58 15.10
C LEU A 369 1.15 -6.30 13.91
N VAL A 370 1.99 -7.29 14.19
CA VAL A 370 2.36 -8.33 13.25
C VAL A 370 1.57 -9.59 13.56
N MET A 371 0.80 -10.04 12.59
CA MET A 371 -0.08 -11.20 12.67
C MET A 371 0.55 -12.34 11.87
N LYS A 372 1.34 -13.20 12.52
CA LYS A 372 2.01 -14.34 11.88
C LYS A 372 1.00 -15.37 11.41
N SER A 373 1.07 -15.77 10.15
CA SER A 373 0.14 -16.73 9.54
C SER A 373 0.88 -17.93 8.93
N ASP A 374 0.48 -19.13 9.37
CA ASP A 374 0.84 -20.41 8.75
C ASP A 374 -0.26 -20.94 7.80
N ASP A 375 -1.39 -20.24 7.74
CA ASP A 375 -2.57 -20.57 6.96
C ASP A 375 -3.09 -19.31 6.26
N TRP A 376 -2.62 -19.09 5.04
CA TRP A 376 -2.90 -17.90 4.27
C TRP A 376 -4.35 -17.82 3.84
N LYS A 377 -5.05 -16.78 4.26
CA LYS A 377 -6.47 -16.57 3.96
C LYS A 377 -6.74 -15.37 3.07
N ILE A 378 -5.70 -14.66 2.64
CA ILE A 378 -5.85 -13.55 1.72
C ILE A 378 -6.08 -14.13 0.32
N ASN A 379 -7.27 -13.84 -0.22
CA ASN A 379 -7.66 -14.36 -1.53
C ASN A 379 -6.97 -13.57 -2.65
N LYS A 380 -6.38 -14.27 -3.62
CA LYS A 380 -5.76 -13.64 -4.80
C LYS A 380 -6.73 -12.79 -5.62
N LEU A 381 -8.02 -13.08 -5.59
CA LEU A 381 -9.07 -12.25 -6.21
C LEU A 381 -9.23 -10.89 -5.53
N ASN A 382 -8.83 -10.78 -4.28
CA ASN A 382 -8.83 -9.52 -3.53
C ASN A 382 -7.48 -8.80 -3.59
N THR A 383 -6.49 -9.36 -4.28
CA THR A 383 -5.14 -8.81 -4.35
C THR A 383 -4.73 -8.53 -5.80
N PHE A 384 -4.05 -9.43 -6.46
CA PHE A 384 -3.47 -9.21 -7.78
C PHE A 384 -4.29 -9.79 -8.94
N TYR A 385 -5.09 -10.82 -8.70
CA TYR A 385 -5.94 -11.45 -9.72
C TYR A 385 -7.30 -10.77 -9.79
N GLN A 386 -7.31 -9.57 -10.39
CA GLN A 386 -8.48 -8.70 -10.43
C GLN A 386 -8.97 -8.49 -11.86
N TRP A 387 -10.16 -7.98 -11.95
CA TRP A 387 -10.74 -7.47 -13.18
C TRP A 387 -9.85 -6.43 -13.81
N ARG A 388 -9.77 -6.46 -15.12
CA ARG A 388 -9.14 -5.42 -15.92
C ARG A 388 -10.17 -4.87 -16.86
N ILE A 389 -10.28 -3.55 -16.89
CA ILE A 389 -11.17 -2.84 -17.77
C ILE A 389 -10.33 -1.87 -18.57
N TYR A 390 -10.50 -1.93 -19.89
CA TYR A 390 -9.80 -1.11 -20.83
C TYR A 390 -10.86 -0.28 -21.56
N GLU A 391 -11.13 0.90 -21.02
CA GLU A 391 -12.11 1.84 -21.57
C GLU A 391 -11.67 2.30 -22.95
N ALA A 392 -12.60 2.34 -23.92
CA ALA A 392 -12.27 2.65 -25.30
C ALA A 392 -11.95 4.13 -25.51
N GLU A 393 -12.45 5.02 -24.65
CA GLU A 393 -12.18 6.45 -24.68
C GLU A 393 -10.81 6.82 -24.15
N GLU A 394 -10.15 5.95 -23.40
CA GLU A 394 -8.78 6.18 -22.98
C GLU A 394 -7.80 6.00 -24.15
N ALA A 395 -7.19 7.10 -24.58
CA ALA A 395 -6.31 7.12 -25.76
C ALA A 395 -5.18 6.08 -25.73
N ASN A 396 -4.66 5.74 -24.54
CA ASN A 396 -3.60 4.75 -24.35
C ASN A 396 -4.09 3.30 -24.54
N ASN A 397 -5.39 3.06 -24.49
CA ASN A 397 -5.97 1.75 -24.73
C ASN A 397 -6.14 1.46 -26.21
N ILE A 398 -6.19 2.48 -27.08
CA ILE A 398 -6.24 2.30 -28.52
C ILE A 398 -4.79 2.31 -29.06
N LYS A 399 -4.35 1.17 -29.59
CA LYS A 399 -3.04 1.04 -30.24
C LYS A 399 -3.07 1.54 -31.67
N GLU A 400 -4.08 1.14 -32.41
CA GLU A 400 -4.19 1.42 -33.83
C GLU A 400 -5.66 1.40 -34.26
N VAL A 401 -5.99 2.29 -35.19
CA VAL A 401 -7.23 2.22 -35.98
C VAL A 401 -6.87 2.00 -37.45
N SER A 402 -7.64 1.22 -38.15
CA SER A 402 -7.33 0.89 -39.56
C SER A 402 -7.22 2.16 -40.39
N LYS A 403 -6.06 2.30 -41.06
CA LYS A 403 -5.78 3.39 -41.99
C LYS A 403 -6.05 2.91 -43.41
N LYS A 404 -6.47 3.82 -44.27
CA LYS A 404 -6.55 3.51 -45.68
C LYS A 404 -5.19 3.70 -46.32
N GLU A 405 -4.76 2.72 -47.12
CA GLU A 405 -3.49 2.75 -47.85
C GLU A 405 -3.40 3.79 -48.96
N ASN A 406 -4.38 4.67 -49.18
CA ASN A 406 -4.34 5.61 -50.28
C ASN A 406 -4.58 7.06 -49.85
N THR A 407 -3.69 7.92 -50.28
CA THR A 407 -3.29 9.26 -49.87
C THR A 407 -4.35 10.38 -49.87
N THR A 408 -5.60 10.11 -50.14
CA THR A 408 -6.66 11.16 -50.31
C THR A 408 -7.83 10.98 -49.34
N THR A 409 -7.77 10.07 -48.39
CA THR A 409 -8.95 9.78 -47.56
C THR A 409 -8.66 9.86 -46.09
N LYS A 410 -9.66 10.39 -45.40
CA LYS A 410 -9.70 10.57 -43.97
C LYS A 410 -9.41 9.25 -43.23
N GLU A 411 -8.53 9.30 -42.24
CA GLU A 411 -8.38 8.28 -41.25
C GLU A 411 -9.71 8.08 -40.51
N MET A 412 -9.97 6.88 -40.00
CA MET A 412 -11.09 6.64 -39.11
C MET A 412 -10.82 7.43 -37.80
N GLU A 413 -11.64 8.44 -37.57
CA GLU A 413 -11.53 9.23 -36.34
C GLU A 413 -12.50 8.65 -35.31
N PRO A 414 -12.00 8.09 -34.21
CA PRO A 414 -12.85 7.68 -33.10
C PRO A 414 -13.51 8.93 -32.50
N THR A 415 -14.81 8.83 -32.21
CA THR A 415 -15.56 9.91 -31.57
C THR A 415 -16.03 9.44 -30.19
N ILE A 416 -15.67 10.16 -29.15
CA ILE A 416 -16.19 9.91 -27.81
C ILE A 416 -17.63 10.38 -27.74
N ALA A 417 -18.51 9.52 -27.27
CA ALA A 417 -19.93 9.74 -27.09
C ALA A 417 -20.31 9.63 -25.62
N ALA A 418 -20.75 10.72 -25.01
CA ALA A 418 -21.17 10.75 -23.62
C ALA A 418 -22.62 10.29 -23.42
N VAL A 419 -22.85 9.51 -22.38
CA VAL A 419 -24.18 9.07 -21.93
C VAL A 419 -24.68 10.06 -20.89
N SER A 420 -25.50 11.02 -21.29
CA SER A 420 -26.01 12.06 -20.39
C SER A 420 -27.19 11.59 -19.55
N ARG A 421 -27.19 11.95 -18.27
CA ARG A 421 -28.32 11.75 -17.35
C ARG A 421 -29.57 12.52 -17.84
N GLU A 422 -29.37 13.66 -18.54
CA GLU A 422 -30.41 14.60 -18.90
C GLU A 422 -31.08 14.31 -20.28
N VAL A 423 -30.65 13.31 -21.02
CA VAL A 423 -31.30 12.93 -22.27
C VAL A 423 -32.73 12.52 -21.94
N GLN A 424 -33.64 13.50 -22.08
CA GLN A 424 -35.10 13.35 -21.87
C GLN A 424 -35.49 12.84 -20.45
N ASN A 425 -34.75 13.20 -19.42
CA ASN A 425 -35.00 12.85 -18.02
C ASN A 425 -35.08 11.34 -17.67
N ASN A 426 -34.80 10.42 -18.60
CA ASN A 426 -34.93 8.99 -18.39
C ASN A 426 -34.00 8.16 -19.27
N ASN A 427 -32.71 8.56 -19.37
CA ASN A 427 -31.75 7.74 -20.09
C ASN A 427 -31.49 6.43 -19.33
N ARG A 428 -32.10 5.33 -19.77
CA ARG A 428 -32.01 4.00 -19.20
C ARG A 428 -30.58 3.39 -19.27
N PHE A 429 -29.69 3.99 -20.05
CA PHE A 429 -28.31 3.55 -20.23
C PHE A 429 -27.34 4.32 -19.36
N TYR A 430 -27.77 5.44 -18.75
CA TYR A 430 -26.97 6.15 -17.80
C TYR A 430 -26.65 5.22 -16.61
N GLY A 431 -25.37 5.14 -16.26
CA GLY A 431 -24.90 4.22 -15.24
C GLY A 431 -24.78 2.74 -15.69
N LYS A 432 -25.03 2.42 -16.97
CA LYS A 432 -24.82 1.08 -17.54
C LYS A 432 -23.66 0.99 -18.53
N VAL A 433 -23.26 2.12 -19.08
CA VAL A 433 -22.05 2.29 -19.88
C VAL A 433 -20.95 2.70 -18.94
N TRP A 434 -19.79 2.12 -19.09
CA TRP A 434 -18.64 2.36 -18.23
C TRP A 434 -18.24 3.85 -18.31
N SER A 435 -17.93 4.47 -17.18
CA SER A 435 -17.67 5.92 -17.08
C SER A 435 -18.72 6.83 -17.76
N ASN A 436 -19.86 6.28 -18.22
CA ASN A 436 -20.86 6.95 -19.03
C ASN A 436 -20.31 7.56 -20.33
N GLU A 437 -19.27 6.95 -20.88
CA GLU A 437 -18.69 7.31 -22.17
C GLU A 437 -18.40 6.05 -22.98
N PHE A 438 -18.38 6.17 -24.30
CA PHE A 438 -17.98 5.10 -25.20
C PHE A 438 -17.41 5.70 -26.49
N VAL A 439 -16.72 4.91 -27.31
CA VAL A 439 -16.17 5.37 -28.57
C VAL A 439 -16.99 4.85 -29.75
N GLU A 440 -17.39 5.76 -30.63
CA GLU A 440 -18.00 5.44 -31.88
C GLU A 440 -16.96 5.46 -33.00
N PHE A 441 -16.79 4.31 -33.67
CA PHE A 441 -15.97 4.14 -34.86
C PHE A 441 -16.86 4.07 -36.08
N ARG A 442 -17.04 5.21 -36.76
CA ARG A 442 -17.87 5.29 -37.94
C ARG A 442 -17.13 4.80 -39.17
N GLN A 443 -17.86 4.12 -40.06
CA GLN A 443 -17.27 3.70 -41.31
C GLN A 443 -16.87 4.91 -42.17
N ILE A 444 -15.67 4.85 -42.75
CA ILE A 444 -15.19 5.90 -43.66
C ILE A 444 -15.65 5.63 -45.10
N GLN A 445 -15.85 4.37 -45.47
CA GLN A 445 -16.29 3.95 -46.79
C GLN A 445 -17.32 2.82 -46.73
N ALA A 446 -18.32 2.92 -47.59
CA ALA A 446 -19.40 1.94 -47.71
C ALA A 446 -18.94 0.53 -48.10
N THR A 447 -17.72 0.37 -48.61
CA THR A 447 -17.23 -0.88 -49.22
C THR A 447 -16.23 -1.66 -48.39
N GLN A 448 -15.67 -1.06 -47.34
CA GLN A 448 -14.60 -1.67 -46.55
C GLN A 448 -14.99 -1.93 -45.09
N ASN A 449 -14.64 -3.11 -44.62
CA ASN A 449 -14.57 -3.37 -43.18
C ASN A 449 -13.37 -2.61 -42.60
N HIS A 450 -13.47 -2.23 -41.35
CA HIS A 450 -12.42 -1.55 -40.61
C HIS A 450 -12.16 -2.23 -39.27
N SER A 451 -11.02 -1.94 -38.69
CA SER A 451 -10.57 -2.55 -37.45
C SER A 451 -10.03 -1.51 -36.47
N VAL A 452 -10.14 -1.83 -35.22
CA VAL A 452 -9.47 -1.15 -34.12
C VAL A 452 -8.69 -2.18 -33.30
N THR A 453 -7.49 -1.82 -32.90
CA THR A 453 -6.61 -2.64 -32.06
C THR A 453 -6.49 -2.01 -30.70
N PHE A 454 -6.85 -2.73 -29.64
CA PHE A 454 -6.75 -2.31 -28.26
C PHE A 454 -5.53 -2.93 -27.59
N ASN A 455 -4.87 -2.16 -26.72
CA ASN A 455 -3.82 -2.64 -25.82
C ASN A 455 -4.45 -3.27 -24.57
N LEU A 456 -4.08 -4.51 -24.25
CA LEU A 456 -4.46 -5.19 -23.03
C LEU A 456 -3.22 -5.34 -22.14
N ARG A 457 -3.08 -4.45 -21.16
CA ARG A 457 -1.91 -4.37 -20.30
C ARG A 457 -2.11 -5.15 -19.01
N SER A 458 -1.00 -5.49 -18.35
CA SER A 458 -1.00 -6.08 -17.00
C SER A 458 -1.76 -7.40 -16.91
N VAL A 459 -1.62 -8.27 -17.89
CA VAL A 459 -2.16 -9.64 -17.84
C VAL A 459 -1.25 -10.56 -17.03
N LEU A 460 -1.87 -11.55 -16.37
CA LEU A 460 -1.17 -12.65 -15.71
C LEU A 460 -1.04 -13.84 -16.68
N SER A 461 0.00 -14.64 -16.49
CA SER A 461 0.15 -15.90 -17.22
C SER A 461 -0.54 -17.07 -16.50
N ASN A 462 -0.89 -18.10 -17.24
CA ASN A 462 -1.35 -19.39 -16.73
C ASN A 462 -2.55 -19.34 -15.77
N ILE A 463 -3.27 -18.21 -15.71
CA ILE A 463 -4.50 -18.03 -14.95
C ILE A 463 -5.63 -17.67 -15.91
N GLY A 464 -6.84 -18.16 -15.65
CA GLY A 464 -7.94 -18.05 -16.61
C GLY A 464 -8.63 -16.70 -16.57
N TYR A 465 -8.92 -16.15 -17.76
CA TYR A 465 -9.75 -14.97 -17.92
C TYR A 465 -10.95 -15.26 -18.82
N ASP A 466 -12.10 -14.71 -18.42
CA ASP A 466 -13.23 -14.53 -19.32
C ASP A 466 -13.08 -13.18 -19.98
N ILE A 467 -12.97 -13.17 -21.30
CA ILE A 467 -12.71 -11.96 -22.10
C ILE A 467 -14.03 -11.46 -22.68
N TYR A 468 -14.40 -10.23 -22.32
CA TYR A 468 -15.61 -9.59 -22.84
C TYR A 468 -15.27 -8.36 -23.70
N LEU A 469 -16.04 -8.19 -24.77
CA LEU A 469 -16.17 -6.94 -25.48
C LEU A 469 -17.52 -6.31 -25.10
N VAL A 470 -17.50 -5.10 -24.55
CA VAL A 470 -18.70 -4.36 -24.17
C VAL A 470 -19.03 -3.35 -25.27
N THR A 471 -20.25 -3.42 -25.79
CA THR A 471 -20.70 -2.51 -26.85
C THR A 471 -21.91 -1.70 -26.39
N ALA A 472 -21.95 -0.43 -26.80
CA ALA A 472 -23.02 0.49 -26.47
C ALA A 472 -24.00 0.65 -27.67
N PRO A 473 -25.33 0.78 -27.43
CA PRO A 473 -26.29 1.09 -28.48
C PRO A 473 -26.27 2.56 -28.83
N ALA A 474 -26.67 2.93 -30.06
CA ALA A 474 -26.81 4.33 -30.47
C ALA A 474 -27.75 5.12 -29.55
N LEU A 475 -28.78 4.48 -29.01
CA LEU A 475 -29.74 5.08 -28.08
C LEU A 475 -29.12 5.52 -26.75
N ALA A 476 -27.89 5.11 -26.44
CA ALA A 476 -27.24 5.48 -25.19
C ALA A 476 -26.92 6.98 -25.10
N ASN A 477 -26.54 7.58 -26.24
CA ASN A 477 -26.25 9.02 -26.32
C ASN A 477 -27.23 9.80 -27.24
N ASP A 478 -28.01 9.13 -28.08
CA ASP A 478 -29.00 9.75 -28.96
C ASP A 478 -30.36 9.06 -28.87
N SER A 479 -31.29 9.66 -28.12
CA SER A 479 -32.66 9.16 -27.98
C SER A 479 -33.46 9.17 -29.27
N ASN A 480 -33.02 9.96 -30.27
CA ASN A 480 -33.67 10.10 -31.58
C ASN A 480 -32.95 9.31 -32.69
N ALA A 481 -32.00 8.46 -32.34
CA ALA A 481 -31.28 7.66 -33.31
C ALA A 481 -32.24 6.93 -34.25
N THR A 482 -32.00 7.06 -35.54
CA THR A 482 -32.80 6.47 -36.59
C THR A 482 -32.72 4.94 -36.58
N GLU A 483 -33.64 4.24 -37.24
CA GLU A 483 -33.55 2.79 -37.37
C GLU A 483 -32.25 2.35 -38.05
N GLU A 484 -31.72 3.13 -38.97
CA GLU A 484 -30.48 2.84 -39.68
C GLU A 484 -29.26 2.98 -38.78
N GLU A 485 -29.25 3.95 -37.87
CA GLU A 485 -28.20 4.12 -36.84
C GLU A 485 -28.24 3.04 -35.75
N ARG A 486 -29.40 2.44 -35.53
CA ARG A 486 -29.62 1.35 -34.56
C ARG A 486 -29.43 -0.05 -35.15
N LEU A 487 -28.91 -0.18 -36.37
CA LEU A 487 -28.61 -1.50 -36.93
C LEU A 487 -27.48 -2.19 -36.13
N PRO A 488 -27.55 -3.52 -35.98
CA PRO A 488 -26.43 -4.29 -35.42
C PRO A 488 -25.20 -4.23 -36.33
N THR A 489 -24.04 -4.53 -35.80
CA THR A 489 -22.84 -4.83 -36.59
C THR A 489 -22.40 -6.27 -36.36
N LYS A 490 -21.60 -6.81 -37.27
CA LYS A 490 -20.92 -8.09 -37.08
C LYS A 490 -19.42 -7.86 -36.90
N LEU A 491 -18.84 -8.55 -35.93
CA LEU A 491 -17.46 -8.38 -35.53
C LEU A 491 -16.69 -9.70 -35.62
N THR A 492 -15.44 -9.61 -36.01
CA THR A 492 -14.43 -10.63 -35.78
C THR A 492 -13.47 -10.07 -34.77
N CYS A 493 -13.24 -10.81 -33.71
CA CYS A 493 -12.33 -10.44 -32.64
C CYS A 493 -11.18 -11.45 -32.57
N SER A 494 -9.94 -10.96 -32.61
CA SER A 494 -8.75 -11.78 -32.47
C SER A 494 -7.79 -11.18 -31.45
N ILE A 495 -7.14 -12.04 -30.69
CA ILE A 495 -6.16 -11.66 -29.67
C ILE A 495 -4.76 -12.01 -30.15
N ASN A 496 -3.84 -11.06 -29.95
CA ASN A 496 -2.43 -11.25 -30.23
C ASN A 496 -1.66 -11.21 -28.90
N TYR A 497 -0.77 -12.15 -28.70
CA TYR A 497 0.07 -12.24 -27.51
C TYR A 497 1.39 -12.90 -27.86
N HIS A 498 2.37 -12.81 -26.97
CA HIS A 498 3.63 -13.52 -27.14
C HIS A 498 3.57 -14.87 -26.45
N ASN A 499 4.09 -15.90 -27.16
CA ASN A 499 4.37 -17.20 -26.56
C ASN A 499 5.66 -17.14 -25.72
N GLN A 500 6.04 -18.25 -25.11
CA GLN A 500 7.23 -18.36 -24.27
C GLN A 500 8.54 -18.11 -25.04
N ASP A 501 8.55 -18.35 -26.34
CA ASP A 501 9.72 -18.13 -27.21
C ASP A 501 9.81 -16.65 -27.70
N GLY A 502 8.85 -15.79 -27.31
CA GLY A 502 8.78 -14.39 -27.72
C GLY A 502 8.18 -14.18 -29.12
N GLU A 503 7.62 -15.22 -29.73
CA GLU A 503 6.93 -15.10 -31.01
C GLU A 503 5.49 -14.62 -30.80
N THR A 504 5.02 -13.75 -31.71
CA THR A 504 3.63 -13.28 -31.67
C THR A 504 2.69 -14.36 -32.21
N GLU A 505 1.74 -14.76 -31.39
CA GLU A 505 0.63 -15.62 -31.77
C GLU A 505 -0.66 -14.80 -31.92
N THR A 506 -1.48 -15.19 -32.91
CA THR A 506 -2.79 -14.59 -33.15
C THR A 506 -3.85 -15.68 -33.07
N GLN A 507 -4.84 -15.50 -32.19
CA GLN A 507 -5.97 -16.40 -32.06
C GLN A 507 -7.28 -15.66 -32.34
N ILE A 508 -8.10 -16.20 -33.25
CA ILE A 508 -9.46 -15.71 -33.46
C ILE A 508 -10.32 -16.22 -32.30
N LEU A 509 -10.83 -15.28 -31.50
CA LEU A 509 -11.73 -15.59 -30.39
C LEU A 509 -13.17 -15.75 -30.88
N GLN A 510 -13.64 -14.79 -31.69
CA GLN A 510 -14.98 -14.82 -32.27
C GLN A 510 -14.94 -14.37 -33.74
N SER A 511 -15.81 -14.93 -34.56
CA SER A 511 -15.89 -14.59 -35.98
C SER A 511 -17.32 -14.40 -36.45
N GLY A 512 -17.68 -13.15 -36.74
CA GLY A 512 -19.02 -12.77 -37.20
C GLY A 512 -20.05 -12.73 -36.07
N VAL A 513 -19.61 -12.46 -34.83
CA VAL A 513 -20.52 -12.22 -33.70
C VAL A 513 -21.30 -10.95 -33.93
N GLU A 514 -22.61 -11.01 -33.68
CA GLU A 514 -23.54 -9.87 -33.90
C GLU A 514 -23.72 -9.09 -32.60
N THR A 515 -23.66 -7.76 -32.66
CA THR A 515 -23.94 -6.90 -31.50
C THR A 515 -25.44 -6.72 -31.32
N ASN A 516 -25.88 -6.50 -30.08
CA ASN A 516 -27.27 -6.14 -29.81
C ASN A 516 -27.46 -4.61 -29.82
N PRO A 517 -28.19 -4.03 -30.79
CA PRO A 517 -28.31 -2.58 -30.89
C PRO A 517 -29.29 -1.94 -29.87
N ASN A 518 -29.89 -2.72 -28.99
CA ASN A 518 -30.90 -2.24 -28.04
C ASN A 518 -30.45 -2.22 -26.57
N VAL A 519 -29.29 -2.80 -26.27
CA VAL A 519 -28.77 -2.90 -24.92
C VAL A 519 -27.28 -2.57 -24.90
N VAL A 520 -26.74 -2.30 -23.73
CA VAL A 520 -25.29 -2.44 -23.50
C VAL A 520 -25.01 -3.93 -23.50
N ASP A 521 -24.25 -4.37 -24.48
CA ASP A 521 -24.09 -5.79 -24.79
C ASP A 521 -22.71 -6.29 -24.36
N TYR A 522 -22.68 -7.26 -23.47
CA TYR A 522 -21.48 -7.89 -22.95
C TYR A 522 -21.20 -9.18 -23.73
N ILE A 523 -20.42 -9.07 -24.78
CA ILE A 523 -20.13 -10.15 -25.70
C ILE A 523 -18.97 -10.97 -25.14
N LEU A 524 -19.20 -12.20 -24.69
CA LEU A 524 -18.15 -13.13 -24.27
C LEU A 524 -17.36 -13.57 -25.50
N LEU A 525 -16.09 -13.17 -25.57
CA LEU A 525 -15.18 -13.51 -26.65
C LEU A 525 -14.47 -14.85 -26.40
N ALA A 526 -14.06 -15.08 -25.15
CA ALA A 526 -13.40 -16.32 -24.72
C ALA A 526 -13.70 -16.59 -23.25
N GLU A 527 -13.78 -17.85 -22.88
CA GLU A 527 -13.94 -18.34 -21.51
C GLU A 527 -12.65 -19.08 -21.09
N ASP A 528 -12.21 -18.88 -19.85
CA ASP A 528 -10.98 -19.47 -19.27
C ASP A 528 -9.72 -19.30 -20.14
N PHE A 529 -9.58 -18.16 -20.80
CA PHE A 529 -8.42 -17.88 -21.65
C PHE A 529 -7.16 -17.69 -20.81
N LYS A 530 -6.09 -18.41 -21.13
CA LYS A 530 -4.82 -18.36 -20.40
C LYS A 530 -3.71 -17.83 -21.29
N PHE A 531 -3.12 -16.70 -20.85
CA PHE A 531 -1.93 -16.19 -21.51
C PHE A 531 -0.72 -17.04 -21.11
N PRO A 532 0.18 -17.39 -22.03
CA PRO A 532 1.38 -18.17 -21.70
C PRO A 532 2.45 -17.34 -20.99
N THR A 533 2.44 -16.01 -21.18
CA THR A 533 3.37 -15.07 -20.58
C THR A 533 2.66 -13.89 -19.94
N ALA A 534 3.25 -13.32 -18.90
CA ALA A 534 2.70 -12.20 -18.15
C ALA A 534 3.21 -10.86 -18.70
N THR A 535 2.40 -9.81 -18.55
CA THR A 535 2.78 -8.43 -18.86
C THR A 535 2.73 -7.50 -17.66
N TYR A 536 2.57 -8.02 -16.46
CA TYR A 536 2.64 -7.23 -15.22
C TYR A 536 4.01 -6.59 -15.04
N GLY A 537 4.04 -5.33 -14.61
CA GLY A 537 5.28 -4.60 -14.36
C GLY A 537 6.08 -4.23 -15.60
N LEU A 538 5.55 -4.52 -16.79
CA LEU A 538 6.14 -4.08 -18.06
C LEU A 538 5.69 -2.67 -18.41
N THR A 539 6.56 -1.93 -19.12
CA THR A 539 6.22 -0.64 -19.71
C THR A 539 5.27 -0.82 -20.89
N GLU A 540 4.59 0.25 -21.30
CA GLU A 540 3.65 0.19 -22.42
C GLU A 540 4.28 -0.30 -23.74
N SER A 541 5.57 -0.02 -23.95
CA SER A 541 6.30 -0.46 -25.13
C SER A 541 6.60 -1.97 -25.14
N GLU A 542 6.54 -2.61 -23.97
CA GLU A 542 6.80 -4.03 -23.77
C GLU A 542 5.52 -4.85 -23.59
N ALA A 543 4.39 -4.18 -23.37
CA ALA A 543 3.09 -4.83 -23.25
C ALA A 543 2.57 -5.26 -24.63
N LEU A 544 2.67 -6.55 -24.91
CA LEU A 544 2.46 -7.09 -26.28
C LEU A 544 1.17 -7.90 -26.42
N VAL A 545 0.20 -7.69 -25.54
CA VAL A 545 -1.14 -8.27 -25.67
C VAL A 545 -2.07 -7.24 -26.30
N THR A 546 -2.70 -7.61 -27.41
CA THR A 546 -3.65 -6.73 -28.10
C THR A 546 -4.90 -7.48 -28.53
N LEU A 547 -6.03 -6.78 -28.56
CA LEU A 547 -7.29 -7.29 -29.12
C LEU A 547 -7.63 -6.50 -30.40
N ASP A 548 -7.75 -7.21 -31.50
CA ASP A 548 -8.24 -6.64 -32.76
C ASP A 548 -9.75 -6.87 -32.87
N VAL A 549 -10.49 -5.80 -33.06
CA VAL A 549 -11.93 -5.82 -33.33
C VAL A 549 -12.18 -5.33 -34.75
N THR A 550 -12.62 -6.21 -35.63
CA THR A 550 -12.80 -5.92 -37.06
C THR A 550 -14.25 -6.14 -37.47
N THR A 551 -14.85 -5.19 -38.20
CA THR A 551 -16.17 -5.41 -38.75
C THR A 551 -16.15 -6.51 -39.81
N LYS A 552 -17.18 -7.36 -39.82
CA LYS A 552 -17.34 -8.46 -40.79
C LYS A 552 -18.70 -8.33 -41.49
N VAL A 553 -18.91 -7.23 -42.18
CA VAL A 553 -20.20 -6.92 -42.86
C VAL A 553 -19.97 -6.80 -44.35
N SER A 554 -20.72 -7.60 -45.12
CA SER A 554 -20.64 -7.61 -46.57
C SER A 554 -21.42 -6.43 -47.20
N ALA A 555 -21.06 -6.05 -48.42
CA ALA A 555 -21.76 -4.98 -49.14
C ALA A 555 -23.25 -5.29 -49.42
N PRO A 556 -23.68 -6.52 -49.70
CA PRO A 556 -25.11 -6.85 -49.77
C PRO A 556 -25.86 -6.63 -48.46
N GLU A 557 -25.27 -6.96 -47.31
CA GLU A 557 -25.89 -6.77 -45.98
C GLU A 557 -26.08 -5.28 -45.65
N ILE A 558 -25.13 -4.42 -46.04
CA ILE A 558 -25.29 -2.96 -45.93
C ILE A 558 -26.44 -2.47 -46.81
N ARG A 559 -26.45 -2.88 -48.10
CA ARG A 559 -27.52 -2.44 -49.04
C ARG A 559 -28.90 -2.90 -48.62
N SER A 560 -29.00 -4.06 -47.99
CA SER A 560 -30.27 -4.58 -47.46
C SER A 560 -30.66 -3.98 -46.12
N LYS A 561 -29.86 -3.06 -45.56
CA LYS A 561 -30.05 -2.43 -44.26
C LYS A 561 -30.18 -3.48 -43.13
N LYS A 562 -29.48 -4.59 -43.26
CA LYS A 562 -29.45 -5.63 -42.21
C LYS A 562 -28.43 -5.32 -41.13
N PHE A 563 -27.26 -4.77 -41.51
CA PHE A 563 -26.15 -4.43 -40.62
C PHE A 563 -25.54 -3.09 -40.99
N THR A 564 -24.89 -2.46 -39.99
CA THR A 564 -23.99 -1.32 -40.17
C THR A 564 -22.53 -1.74 -39.95
N ARG A 565 -21.56 -0.90 -40.37
CA ARG A 565 -20.16 -1.03 -40.02
C ARG A 565 -19.73 -0.06 -38.90
N THR A 566 -20.66 0.67 -38.34
CA THR A 566 -20.37 1.50 -37.18
C THR A 566 -20.24 0.63 -35.97
N MET A 567 -19.05 0.67 -35.32
CA MET A 567 -18.81 0.03 -34.05
C MET A 567 -18.97 1.05 -32.92
N ARG A 568 -19.63 0.66 -31.85
CA ARG A 568 -19.73 1.45 -30.61
C ARG A 568 -19.20 0.61 -29.50
N ILE A 569 -17.97 0.89 -29.07
CA ILE A 569 -17.25 0.11 -28.08
C ILE A 569 -17.15 0.94 -26.81
N ASP A 570 -17.64 0.37 -25.72
CA ASP A 570 -17.54 0.87 -24.38
C ASP A 570 -16.16 0.48 -23.79
N CYS A 571 -15.95 -0.80 -23.54
CA CYS A 571 -14.69 -1.28 -23.00
C CYS A 571 -14.39 -2.74 -23.38
N ILE A 572 -13.18 -3.17 -23.10
CA ILE A 572 -12.80 -4.57 -23.07
C ILE A 572 -12.60 -4.96 -21.59
N MET A 573 -13.08 -6.13 -21.21
CA MET A 573 -12.94 -6.63 -19.85
C MET A 573 -12.22 -7.96 -19.84
N LEU A 574 -11.23 -8.07 -18.98
CA LEU A 574 -10.64 -9.34 -18.54
C LEU A 574 -11.16 -9.65 -17.15
N VAL A 575 -11.99 -10.66 -17.03
CA VAL A 575 -12.62 -11.06 -15.78
C VAL A 575 -12.00 -12.38 -15.31
N PRO A 576 -11.54 -12.50 -14.06
CA PRO A 576 -11.07 -13.78 -13.54
C PRO A 576 -12.10 -14.88 -13.75
N HIS A 577 -11.67 -16.00 -14.37
CA HIS A 577 -12.54 -17.13 -14.64
C HIS A 577 -13.09 -17.77 -13.35
N GLY A 578 -14.31 -18.29 -13.41
CA GLY A 578 -14.97 -18.95 -12.27
C GLY A 578 -15.59 -18.00 -11.24
N ILE A 579 -15.52 -16.69 -11.48
CA ILE A 579 -16.32 -15.75 -10.75
C ILE A 579 -17.75 -15.86 -11.27
N ALA A 580 -18.64 -16.43 -10.46
CA ALA A 580 -20.01 -16.70 -10.86
C ALA A 580 -20.72 -15.44 -11.38
N ASN A 581 -21.35 -15.61 -12.52
CA ASN A 581 -22.39 -14.77 -13.13
C ASN A 581 -22.07 -13.27 -13.27
N VAL A 582 -21.21 -12.98 -14.25
CA VAL A 582 -20.90 -11.65 -14.72
C VAL A 582 -22.18 -10.90 -15.20
N ASN A 583 -23.22 -11.63 -15.58
CA ASN A 583 -24.37 -11.08 -16.27
C ASN A 583 -25.53 -10.60 -15.38
N GLU A 584 -25.64 -11.00 -14.12
CA GLU A 584 -26.88 -10.79 -13.37
C GLU A 584 -26.85 -9.73 -12.28
N GLU A 585 -25.76 -9.59 -11.52
CA GLU A 585 -25.75 -8.62 -10.41
C GLU A 585 -24.57 -7.63 -10.46
N ARG A 586 -23.49 -7.98 -11.13
CA ARG A 586 -22.25 -7.20 -11.08
C ARG A 586 -22.27 -6.02 -12.05
N PHE A 587 -22.80 -6.22 -13.25
CA PHE A 587 -22.87 -5.15 -14.24
C PHE A 587 -24.01 -4.16 -14.00
N GLU A 588 -25.03 -4.51 -13.23
CA GLU A 588 -26.05 -3.56 -12.79
C GLU A 588 -25.54 -2.58 -11.72
N ILE A 589 -24.46 -2.94 -11.03
CA ILE A 589 -23.87 -2.14 -9.95
C ILE A 589 -22.73 -1.25 -10.48
N ALA A 590 -22.25 -1.54 -11.69
CA ALA A 590 -20.99 -1.05 -12.17
C ALA A 590 -20.88 0.45 -12.38
N PRO A 591 -21.56 1.13 -13.20
CA PRO A 591 -21.16 2.50 -13.48
C PRO A 591 -22.01 3.49 -12.69
N HIS A 592 -21.83 3.59 -11.42
CA HIS A 592 -22.20 4.79 -10.72
C HIS A 592 -20.99 5.72 -10.75
N GLY A 593 -21.04 6.74 -11.60
CA GLY A 593 -19.95 7.65 -11.94
C GLY A 593 -19.32 8.47 -10.83
N ASP A 594 -19.37 7.99 -9.60
CA ASP A 594 -18.80 8.63 -8.42
C ASP A 594 -17.50 7.95 -7.95
N GLY A 595 -16.85 7.17 -8.80
CA GLY A 595 -15.49 6.68 -8.55
C GLY A 595 -15.36 5.67 -7.40
N ASP A 596 -16.45 5.11 -6.91
CA ASP A 596 -16.42 4.14 -5.81
C ASP A 596 -16.13 2.74 -6.34
N ILE A 597 -14.85 2.51 -6.64
CA ILE A 597 -14.29 1.21 -7.06
C ILE A 597 -14.62 0.10 -6.05
N PHE A 598 -14.98 0.44 -4.83
CA PHE A 598 -15.24 -0.49 -3.72
C PHE A 598 -16.56 -1.25 -3.83
N GLN A 599 -17.49 -0.79 -4.66
CA GLN A 599 -18.73 -1.53 -4.90
C GLN A 599 -18.52 -2.85 -5.64
N TRP A 600 -17.36 -3.02 -6.29
CA TRP A 600 -16.97 -4.19 -7.07
C TRP A 600 -16.51 -5.37 -6.23
N LEU A 601 -16.11 -5.11 -5.00
CA LEU A 601 -15.49 -6.11 -4.10
C LEU A 601 -16.50 -6.75 -3.16
N LYS A 602 -17.74 -6.88 -3.57
CA LYS A 602 -18.77 -7.57 -2.78
C LYS A 602 -18.64 -9.08 -2.76
N TYR A 603 -17.45 -9.61 -3.04
CA TYR A 603 -17.22 -11.05 -3.01
C TYR A 603 -16.00 -11.44 -2.19
#